data_5d95bc7db1621e102dc50823c8aeb1a8
#
_entry.id   5d95bc7db1621e102dc50823c8aeb1a8
#
_cell.length_a   1.000
_cell.length_b   1.000
_cell.length_c   1.000
_cell.angle_alpha   90.00
_cell.angle_beta   90.00
_cell.angle_gamma   90.00
#
_symmetry.space_group_name_H-M   'P 1'
#
loop_
_entity.id
_entity.type
_entity.pdbx_description
1 polymer ?
#
loop_
_entity_poly.entity_id
_entity_poly.type
_entity_poly.pdbx_seq_one_letter_code
_entity_poly.pdbx_strand_id
1 'polypeptide(L)'
;MTGVSIKFDNPEAYDQWMGVLTKIVGDRFLTWLQPNTSKHWIDIGCGNGASTEQILEKCSPSVIDALDPSEDQIKFAKSRKLTKLANFSIGDAEALTALDEKYDYAVMALVLFFLPNPERGVSEMVRVCRSGGQVAAYVWDILGCGLPTNPTLKVLEARGVPFSIPPSSEISTVNALRTVFEKSGAKLVETTAFRAERIYASYEDYWDLSFKSIFVSPAVKNLDLKLIEEIKTEVKENLNIDQPGRVKAKAHANAVKGTVP
;
A
#
# COMPACT_ATOMS: atom_id res chain seq x y z
N MET A 1 -23.33 -6.22 9.54
CA MET A 1 -22.07 -5.85 10.23
C MET A 1 -21.75 -4.42 9.81
N THR A 2 -21.88 -3.47 10.72
CA THR A 2 -21.52 -2.08 10.44
C THR A 2 -19.99 -2.00 10.41
N GLY A 3 -19.42 -2.12 9.21
CA GLY A 3 -17.96 -2.08 9.03
C GLY A 3 -17.42 -0.71 9.43
N VAL A 4 -16.39 -0.70 10.26
CA VAL A 4 -15.61 0.50 10.56
C VAL A 4 -14.96 0.93 9.24
N SER A 5 -15.26 2.13 8.76
CA SER A 5 -14.69 2.65 7.51
C SER A 5 -13.19 2.92 7.68
N ILE A 6 -12.37 2.35 6.81
CA ILE A 6 -10.94 2.69 6.74
C ILE A 6 -10.83 4.08 6.11
N LYS A 7 -10.20 5.03 6.84
CA LYS A 7 -10.00 6.41 6.39
C LYS A 7 -8.52 6.74 6.32
N PHE A 8 -8.14 7.51 5.31
CA PHE A 8 -6.78 8.01 5.09
C PHE A 8 -6.71 9.53 5.32
N ASP A 9 -7.29 9.98 6.42
CA ASP A 9 -7.38 11.39 6.80
C ASP A 9 -6.16 11.93 7.57
N ASN A 10 -5.16 11.08 7.83
CA ASN A 10 -3.91 11.47 8.50
C ASN A 10 -2.67 10.95 7.75
N PRO A 11 -2.20 11.65 6.71
CA PRO A 11 -1.05 11.24 5.91
C PRO A 11 0.27 11.19 6.69
N GLU A 12 0.44 12.05 7.71
CA GLU A 12 1.65 12.06 8.56
C GLU A 12 1.73 10.82 9.45
N ALA A 13 0.60 10.42 10.06
CA ALA A 13 0.55 9.21 10.87
C ALA A 13 0.83 7.96 10.03
N TYR A 14 0.32 7.91 8.81
CA TYR A 14 0.61 6.83 7.87
C TYR A 14 2.12 6.77 7.53
N ASP A 15 2.74 7.90 7.24
CA ASP A 15 4.18 7.97 6.95
C ASP A 15 5.04 7.50 8.13
N GLN A 16 4.69 7.90 9.35
CA GLN A 16 5.38 7.46 10.56
C GLN A 16 5.24 5.96 10.81
N TRP A 17 4.05 5.41 10.57
CA TRP A 17 3.76 4.00 10.81
C TRP A 17 4.32 3.09 9.72
N MET A 18 4.00 3.34 8.46
CA MET A 18 4.34 2.45 7.33
C MET A 18 5.47 2.98 6.44
N GLY A 19 5.79 4.28 6.49
CA GLY A 19 6.67 4.93 5.52
C GLY A 19 8.01 4.21 5.31
N VAL A 20 8.66 3.74 6.39
CA VAL A 20 9.92 2.97 6.29
C VAL A 20 9.72 1.67 5.53
N LEU A 21 8.68 0.90 5.85
CA LEU A 21 8.41 -0.40 5.21
C LEU A 21 7.95 -0.22 3.76
N THR A 22 7.09 0.77 3.52
CA THR A 22 6.61 1.14 2.17
C THR A 22 7.78 1.55 1.29
N LYS A 23 8.72 2.34 1.82
CA LYS A 23 9.92 2.75 1.07
C LYS A 23 10.77 1.54 0.68
N ILE A 24 11.04 0.62 1.61
CA ILE A 24 11.83 -0.61 1.34
C ILE A 24 11.16 -1.46 0.26
N VAL A 25 9.84 -1.66 0.36
CA VAL A 25 9.10 -2.48 -0.62
C VAL A 25 9.02 -1.77 -1.97
N GLY A 26 8.72 -0.48 -1.99
CA GLY A 26 8.70 0.34 -3.22
C GLY A 26 10.04 0.31 -3.95
N ASP A 27 11.16 0.41 -3.22
CA ASP A 27 12.51 0.30 -3.78
C ASP A 27 12.76 -1.06 -4.45
N ARG A 28 12.34 -2.15 -3.80
CA ARG A 28 12.43 -3.51 -4.37
C ARG A 28 11.51 -3.71 -5.56
N PHE A 29 10.30 -3.15 -5.48
CA PHE A 29 9.33 -3.19 -6.56
C PHE A 29 9.86 -2.48 -7.81
N LEU A 30 10.36 -1.26 -7.71
CA LEU A 30 10.94 -0.51 -8.84
C LEU A 30 12.18 -1.19 -9.39
N THR A 31 13.02 -1.79 -8.52
CA THR A 31 14.18 -2.59 -8.96
C THR A 31 13.75 -3.83 -9.76
N TRP A 32 12.68 -4.51 -9.35
CA TRP A 32 12.14 -5.68 -10.06
C TRP A 32 11.39 -5.30 -11.33
N LEU A 33 10.70 -4.16 -11.35
CA LEU A 33 10.00 -3.65 -12.52
C LEU A 33 10.97 -3.32 -13.66
N GLN A 34 12.19 -2.86 -13.33
CA GLN A 34 13.25 -2.48 -14.27
C GLN A 34 12.79 -1.50 -15.36
N PRO A 35 12.21 -0.36 -14.98
CA PRO A 35 11.67 0.56 -15.95
C PRO A 35 12.78 1.29 -16.72
N ASN A 36 12.48 1.63 -17.98
CA ASN A 36 13.32 2.54 -18.77
C ASN A 36 13.13 3.99 -18.27
N THR A 37 14.19 4.79 -18.39
CA THR A 37 14.15 6.23 -18.09
C THR A 37 13.38 7.03 -19.14
N SER A 38 13.05 8.29 -18.83
CA SER A 38 12.41 9.22 -19.75
C SER A 38 11.07 8.72 -20.30
N LYS A 39 10.31 8.01 -19.49
CA LYS A 39 9.00 7.43 -19.82
C LYS A 39 7.86 8.22 -19.18
N HIS A 40 6.65 8.05 -19.73
CA HIS A 40 5.43 8.61 -19.19
C HIS A 40 4.80 7.65 -18.19
N TRP A 41 4.53 8.13 -16.99
CA TRP A 41 4.00 7.34 -15.89
C TRP A 41 2.66 7.86 -15.42
N ILE A 42 1.87 6.94 -14.89
CA ILE A 42 0.72 7.27 -14.04
C ILE A 42 0.81 6.47 -12.74
N ASP A 43 0.77 7.18 -11.59
CA ASP A 43 0.72 6.62 -10.24
C ASP A 43 -0.72 6.74 -9.73
N ILE A 44 -1.42 5.62 -9.70
CA ILE A 44 -2.87 5.53 -9.42
C ILE A 44 -3.07 5.17 -7.96
N GLY A 45 -3.76 6.03 -7.20
CA GLY A 45 -3.87 5.94 -5.75
C GLY A 45 -2.57 6.36 -5.07
N CYS A 46 -1.99 7.46 -5.51
CA CYS A 46 -0.67 7.94 -5.07
C CYS A 46 -0.61 8.32 -3.57
N GLY A 47 -1.76 8.44 -2.91
CA GLY A 47 -1.85 8.81 -1.51
C GLY A 47 -1.07 10.10 -1.20
N ASN A 48 -0.25 10.04 -0.16
CA ASN A 48 0.61 11.14 0.26
C ASN A 48 1.82 11.42 -0.65
N GLY A 49 1.90 10.77 -1.82
CA GLY A 49 2.94 10.97 -2.83
C GLY A 49 4.26 10.21 -2.57
N ALA A 50 4.29 9.27 -1.62
CA ALA A 50 5.52 8.54 -1.31
C ALA A 50 5.99 7.66 -2.47
N SER A 51 5.09 6.94 -3.17
CA SER A 51 5.41 6.17 -4.37
C SER A 51 5.81 7.05 -5.54
N THR A 52 5.10 8.17 -5.74
CA THR A 52 5.43 9.17 -6.77
C THR A 52 6.84 9.71 -6.58
N GLU A 53 7.23 10.04 -5.33
CA GLU A 53 8.58 10.52 -4.99
C GLU A 53 9.65 9.46 -5.31
N GLN A 54 9.41 8.19 -4.97
CA GLN A 54 10.34 7.09 -5.30
C GLN A 54 10.49 6.87 -6.82
N ILE A 55 9.39 6.99 -7.59
CA ILE A 55 9.44 6.90 -9.06
C ILE A 55 10.27 8.04 -9.63
N LEU A 56 10.08 9.27 -9.15
CA LEU A 56 10.88 10.43 -9.56
C LEU A 56 12.37 10.23 -9.28
N GLU A 57 12.71 9.76 -8.07
CA GLU A 57 14.09 9.55 -7.65
C GLU A 57 14.80 8.45 -8.46
N LYS A 58 14.11 7.34 -8.75
CA LYS A 58 14.76 6.12 -9.25
C LYS A 58 14.58 5.88 -10.74
N CYS A 59 13.47 6.36 -11.32
CA CYS A 59 13.11 6.02 -12.69
C CYS A 59 13.29 7.19 -13.66
N SER A 60 13.51 8.42 -13.16
CA SER A 60 13.69 9.62 -13.97
C SER A 60 12.64 9.73 -15.10
N PRO A 61 11.33 9.76 -14.76
CA PRO A 61 10.28 9.86 -15.75
C PRO A 61 10.35 11.19 -16.51
N SER A 62 9.93 11.23 -17.78
CA SER A 62 9.75 12.48 -18.52
C SER A 62 8.48 13.22 -18.07
N VAL A 63 7.43 12.46 -17.74
CA VAL A 63 6.16 12.95 -17.18
C VAL A 63 5.68 11.92 -16.17
N ILE A 64 5.16 12.38 -15.04
CA ILE A 64 4.40 11.57 -14.10
C ILE A 64 3.12 12.29 -13.71
N ASP A 65 2.00 11.66 -14.05
CA ASP A 65 0.68 12.03 -13.55
C ASP A 65 0.39 11.17 -12.32
N ALA A 66 -0.19 11.74 -11.27
CA ALA A 66 -0.51 11.05 -10.03
C ALA A 66 -1.91 11.43 -9.57
N LEU A 67 -2.70 10.44 -9.15
CA LEU A 67 -4.07 10.70 -8.70
C LEU A 67 -4.42 9.91 -7.44
N ASP A 68 -5.31 10.50 -6.65
CA ASP A 68 -5.90 9.87 -5.45
C ASP A 68 -7.31 10.44 -5.25
N PRO A 69 -8.27 9.68 -4.71
CA PRO A 69 -9.61 10.21 -4.43
C PRO A 69 -9.63 11.19 -3.24
N SER A 70 -8.62 11.19 -2.39
CA SER A 70 -8.53 12.04 -1.19
C SER A 70 -7.86 13.38 -1.48
N GLU A 71 -8.61 14.48 -1.31
CA GLU A 71 -8.08 15.83 -1.44
C GLU A 71 -6.95 16.11 -0.43
N ASP A 72 -7.07 15.62 0.80
CA ASP A 72 -6.06 15.81 1.85
C ASP A 72 -4.75 15.09 1.50
N GLN A 73 -4.82 13.89 0.94
CA GLN A 73 -3.65 13.15 0.45
C GLN A 73 -2.97 13.92 -0.70
N ILE A 74 -3.73 14.39 -1.67
CA ILE A 74 -3.19 15.18 -2.80
C ILE A 74 -2.55 16.49 -2.31
N LYS A 75 -3.17 17.18 -1.35
CA LYS A 75 -2.61 18.38 -0.76
C LYS A 75 -1.26 18.11 -0.06
N PHE A 76 -1.19 17.03 0.70
CA PHE A 76 0.05 16.61 1.34
C PHE A 76 1.11 16.20 0.31
N ALA A 77 0.75 15.40 -0.70
CA ALA A 77 1.65 14.99 -1.78
C ALA A 77 2.31 16.18 -2.48
N LYS A 78 1.54 17.24 -2.77
CA LYS A 78 2.05 18.50 -3.36
C LYS A 78 3.02 19.25 -2.45
N SER A 79 3.03 19.00 -1.15
CA SER A 79 3.95 19.64 -0.19
C SER A 79 5.34 18.99 -0.15
N ARG A 80 5.49 17.75 -0.64
CA ARG A 80 6.79 17.06 -0.70
C ARG A 80 7.73 17.74 -1.71
N LYS A 81 9.03 17.72 -1.42
CA LYS A 81 10.02 18.48 -2.19
C LYS A 81 10.13 18.04 -3.66
N LEU A 82 10.24 16.74 -3.90
CA LEU A 82 10.47 16.19 -5.25
C LEU A 82 9.19 16.09 -6.07
N THR A 83 8.05 15.97 -5.43
CA THR A 83 6.77 15.82 -6.13
C THR A 83 6.31 17.07 -6.89
N LYS A 84 7.01 18.20 -6.76
CA LYS A 84 6.80 19.38 -7.62
C LYS A 84 6.99 19.10 -9.11
N LEU A 85 7.66 17.98 -9.45
CA LEU A 85 7.83 17.49 -10.83
C LEU A 85 6.69 16.59 -11.31
N ALA A 86 5.69 16.33 -10.47
CA ALA A 86 4.53 15.50 -10.79
C ALA A 86 3.26 16.34 -10.95
N ASN A 87 2.34 15.86 -11.79
CA ASN A 87 1.02 16.44 -11.97
C ASN A 87 0.02 15.70 -11.08
N PHE A 88 -0.46 16.35 -10.02
CA PHE A 88 -1.42 15.76 -9.09
C PHE A 88 -2.85 16.16 -9.38
N SER A 89 -3.76 15.19 -9.40
CA SER A 89 -5.21 15.38 -9.56
C SER A 89 -6.02 14.52 -8.59
N ILE A 90 -7.24 14.94 -8.33
CA ILE A 90 -8.24 14.08 -7.67
C ILE A 90 -8.82 13.16 -8.74
N GLY A 91 -8.94 11.86 -8.44
CA GLY A 91 -9.48 10.90 -9.39
C GLY A 91 -9.76 9.53 -8.79
N ASP A 92 -10.57 8.75 -9.51
CA ASP A 92 -10.96 7.40 -9.16
C ASP A 92 -10.18 6.39 -9.99
N ALA A 93 -9.58 5.41 -9.33
CA ALA A 93 -8.82 4.32 -9.97
C ALA A 93 -9.68 3.43 -10.88
N GLU A 94 -10.99 3.35 -10.61
CA GLU A 94 -11.95 2.58 -11.40
C GLU A 94 -12.58 3.36 -12.56
N ALA A 95 -12.26 4.66 -12.69
CA ALA A 95 -12.79 5.55 -13.73
C ALA A 95 -11.79 6.67 -14.06
N LEU A 96 -10.66 6.31 -14.67
CA LEU A 96 -9.61 7.27 -15.01
C LEU A 96 -10.06 8.23 -16.12
N THR A 97 -9.85 9.52 -15.90
CA THR A 97 -10.13 10.57 -16.91
C THR A 97 -9.03 10.69 -17.96
N ALA A 98 -7.94 9.97 -17.80
CA ALA A 98 -6.83 9.95 -18.75
C ALA A 98 -7.25 9.32 -20.10
N LEU A 99 -6.65 9.83 -21.18
CA LEU A 99 -6.84 9.27 -22.53
C LEU A 99 -6.26 7.86 -22.62
N ASP A 100 -6.79 7.07 -23.55
CA ASP A 100 -6.27 5.76 -23.89
C ASP A 100 -4.82 5.88 -24.40
N GLU A 101 -4.02 4.84 -24.16
CA GLU A 101 -2.67 4.68 -24.71
C GLU A 101 -1.70 5.85 -24.43
N LYS A 102 -1.91 6.57 -23.31
CA LYS A 102 -1.10 7.75 -22.97
C LYS A 102 0.23 7.40 -22.31
N TYR A 103 0.26 6.35 -21.48
CA TYR A 103 1.39 6.07 -20.60
C TYR A 103 2.21 4.86 -21.01
N ASP A 104 3.49 4.89 -20.66
CA ASP A 104 4.41 3.73 -20.75
C ASP A 104 4.23 2.80 -19.54
N TYR A 105 3.98 3.38 -18.37
CA TYR A 105 3.82 2.67 -17.10
C TYR A 105 2.60 3.18 -16.34
N ALA A 106 1.72 2.25 -15.94
CA ALA A 106 0.69 2.52 -14.94
C ALA A 106 0.96 1.67 -13.71
N VAL A 107 0.99 2.30 -12.53
CA VAL A 107 1.31 1.62 -11.28
C VAL A 107 0.25 1.88 -10.21
N MET A 108 0.00 0.88 -9.38
CA MET A 108 -0.79 0.95 -8.15
C MET A 108 0.03 0.43 -6.98
N ALA A 109 0.48 1.34 -6.12
CA ALA A 109 1.30 1.04 -4.96
C ALA A 109 0.44 0.95 -3.70
N LEU A 110 0.13 -0.28 -3.22
CA LEU A 110 -0.70 -0.54 -2.04
C LEU A 110 -2.16 -0.08 -2.19
N VAL A 111 -2.73 -0.17 -3.37
CA VAL A 111 -4.07 0.36 -3.72
C VAL A 111 -5.09 -0.73 -3.96
N LEU A 112 -4.77 -1.75 -4.77
CA LEU A 112 -5.75 -2.70 -5.33
C LEU A 112 -6.70 -3.31 -4.30
N PHE A 113 -6.24 -3.62 -3.10
CA PHE A 113 -7.09 -4.22 -2.06
C PHE A 113 -8.11 -3.22 -1.46
N PHE A 114 -7.96 -1.92 -1.72
CA PHE A 114 -8.94 -0.90 -1.31
C PHE A 114 -10.03 -0.66 -2.36
N LEU A 115 -9.83 -1.09 -3.60
CA LEU A 115 -10.82 -0.91 -4.65
C LEU A 115 -12.01 -1.84 -4.43
N PRO A 116 -13.25 -1.33 -4.55
CA PRO A 116 -14.44 -2.16 -4.61
C PRO A 116 -14.42 -3.18 -5.77
N ASN A 117 -13.83 -2.80 -6.90
CA ASN A 117 -13.67 -3.66 -8.07
C ASN A 117 -12.23 -3.62 -8.61
N PRO A 118 -11.30 -4.44 -8.07
CA PRO A 118 -9.92 -4.47 -8.53
C PRO A 118 -9.75 -4.79 -10.02
N GLU A 119 -10.62 -5.63 -10.60
CA GLU A 119 -10.58 -5.98 -12.02
C GLU A 119 -10.84 -4.75 -12.90
N ARG A 120 -11.80 -3.90 -12.50
CA ARG A 120 -12.04 -2.63 -13.19
C ARG A 120 -10.85 -1.67 -13.08
N GLY A 121 -10.25 -1.55 -11.90
CA GLY A 121 -9.05 -0.73 -11.72
C GLY A 121 -7.89 -1.18 -12.62
N VAL A 122 -7.62 -2.49 -12.69
CA VAL A 122 -6.58 -3.01 -13.59
C VAL A 122 -6.96 -2.84 -15.06
N SER A 123 -8.24 -2.98 -15.43
CA SER A 123 -8.69 -2.70 -16.80
C SER A 123 -8.45 -1.24 -17.21
N GLU A 124 -8.64 -0.30 -16.30
CA GLU A 124 -8.28 1.11 -16.52
C GLU A 124 -6.77 1.31 -16.68
N MET A 125 -5.94 0.63 -15.87
CA MET A 125 -4.48 0.65 -16.07
C MET A 125 -4.10 0.18 -17.48
N VAL A 126 -4.70 -0.91 -17.95
CA VAL A 126 -4.45 -1.45 -19.30
C VAL A 126 -4.91 -0.45 -20.36
N ARG A 127 -6.08 0.15 -20.23
CA ARG A 127 -6.63 1.10 -21.19
C ARG A 127 -5.76 2.34 -21.38
N VAL A 128 -5.25 2.90 -20.28
CA VAL A 128 -4.46 4.16 -20.34
C VAL A 128 -3.01 3.95 -20.73
N CYS A 129 -2.51 2.71 -20.68
CA CYS A 129 -1.18 2.35 -21.17
C CYS A 129 -1.20 2.03 -22.66
N ARG A 130 -0.19 2.48 -23.37
CA ARG A 130 0.00 2.15 -24.80
C ARG A 130 0.37 0.68 -24.99
N SER A 131 0.18 0.17 -26.19
CA SER A 131 0.69 -1.16 -26.59
C SER A 131 2.20 -1.27 -26.32
N GLY A 132 2.63 -2.39 -25.73
CA GLY A 132 3.99 -2.61 -25.22
C GLY A 132 4.32 -1.89 -23.91
N GLY A 133 3.41 -1.08 -23.37
CA GLY A 133 3.54 -0.49 -22.02
C GLY A 133 3.38 -1.52 -20.92
N GLN A 134 3.71 -1.14 -19.69
CA GLN A 134 3.62 -2.03 -18.53
C GLN A 134 2.62 -1.53 -17.50
N VAL A 135 1.83 -2.44 -17.00
CA VAL A 135 0.97 -2.26 -15.83
C VAL A 135 1.56 -3.05 -14.66
N ALA A 136 1.64 -2.44 -13.47
CA ALA A 136 2.24 -3.11 -12.32
C ALA A 136 1.60 -2.66 -10.99
N ALA A 137 1.54 -3.57 -10.03
CA ALA A 137 1.04 -3.25 -8.71
C ALA A 137 1.76 -4.07 -7.62
N TYR A 138 1.72 -3.58 -6.39
CA TYR A 138 2.02 -4.38 -5.22
C TYR A 138 1.06 -4.07 -4.08
N VAL A 139 0.82 -5.06 -3.24
CA VAL A 139 -0.09 -5.01 -2.10
C VAL A 139 0.53 -5.71 -0.90
N TRP A 140 0.17 -5.29 0.32
CA TRP A 140 0.49 -6.09 1.50
C TRP A 140 -0.21 -7.44 1.44
N ASP A 141 0.47 -8.50 1.83
CA ASP A 141 -0.10 -9.87 1.92
C ASP A 141 -1.04 -9.97 3.14
N ILE A 142 -2.25 -9.41 3.00
CA ILE A 142 -3.23 -9.35 4.08
C ILE A 142 -3.61 -10.75 4.59
N LEU A 143 -3.91 -11.67 3.67
CA LEU A 143 -4.33 -13.03 4.03
C LEU A 143 -3.17 -13.89 4.56
N GLY A 144 -1.93 -13.62 4.11
CA GLY A 144 -0.72 -14.29 4.60
C GLY A 144 -0.10 -13.64 5.85
N CYS A 145 -0.86 -12.81 6.55
CA CYS A 145 -0.38 -12.11 7.74
C CYS A 145 0.86 -11.22 7.48
N GLY A 146 0.92 -10.55 6.33
CA GLY A 146 2.05 -9.72 5.90
C GLY A 146 2.10 -8.31 6.47
N LEU A 147 1.22 -7.93 7.38
CA LEU A 147 1.27 -6.61 8.03
C LEU A 147 2.15 -6.62 9.29
N PRO A 148 2.92 -5.55 9.56
CA PRO A 148 3.73 -5.45 10.77
C PRO A 148 2.89 -5.43 12.05
N THR A 149 1.60 -5.09 11.95
CA THR A 149 0.62 -5.05 13.05
C THR A 149 -0.11 -6.37 13.27
N ASN A 150 0.19 -7.42 12.51
CA ASN A 150 -0.49 -8.72 12.67
C ASN A 150 -0.43 -9.29 14.10
N PRO A 151 0.65 -9.15 14.88
CA PRO A 151 0.62 -9.57 16.28
C PRO A 151 -0.52 -8.89 17.07
N THR A 152 -0.74 -7.60 16.85
CA THR A 152 -1.83 -6.85 17.48
C THR A 152 -3.20 -7.29 16.95
N LEU A 153 -3.36 -7.46 15.63
CA LEU A 153 -4.62 -7.88 15.01
C LEU A 153 -5.04 -9.28 15.49
N LYS A 154 -4.10 -10.21 15.68
CA LYS A 154 -4.38 -11.54 16.23
C LYS A 154 -4.90 -11.50 17.67
N VAL A 155 -4.35 -10.62 18.51
CA VAL A 155 -4.85 -10.44 19.89
C VAL A 155 -6.25 -9.84 19.88
N LEU A 156 -6.50 -8.83 19.01
CA LEU A 156 -7.85 -8.26 18.84
C LEU A 156 -8.86 -9.33 18.43
N GLU A 157 -8.52 -10.16 17.43
CA GLU A 157 -9.35 -11.26 16.96
C GLU A 157 -9.64 -12.28 18.07
N ALA A 158 -8.61 -12.74 18.79
CA ALA A 158 -8.75 -13.69 19.89
C ALA A 158 -9.64 -13.18 21.03
N ARG A 159 -9.67 -11.87 21.25
CA ARG A 159 -10.52 -11.21 22.25
C ARG A 159 -11.90 -10.80 21.70
N GLY A 160 -12.21 -11.14 20.45
CA GLY A 160 -13.49 -10.77 19.82
C GLY A 160 -13.66 -9.26 19.58
N VAL A 161 -12.57 -8.49 19.57
CA VAL A 161 -12.59 -7.06 19.23
C VAL A 161 -12.62 -6.92 17.71
N PRO A 162 -13.71 -6.36 17.14
CA PRO A 162 -13.85 -6.26 15.69
C PRO A 162 -12.88 -5.21 15.12
N PHE A 163 -12.26 -5.55 13.99
CA PHE A 163 -11.48 -4.62 13.19
C PHE A 163 -11.83 -4.78 11.71
N SER A 164 -11.51 -3.78 10.91
CA SER A 164 -11.77 -3.81 9.47
C SER A 164 -10.49 -4.14 8.70
N ILE A 165 -10.65 -4.95 7.66
CA ILE A 165 -9.64 -5.18 6.63
C ILE A 165 -10.10 -4.53 5.32
N PRO A 166 -9.23 -4.30 4.35
CA PRO A 166 -9.62 -3.75 3.04
C PRO A 166 -10.70 -4.60 2.36
N PRO A 167 -11.64 -3.96 1.62
CA PRO A 167 -12.80 -4.64 1.04
C PRO A 167 -12.42 -5.78 0.08
N SER A 168 -11.31 -5.67 -0.63
CA SER A 168 -10.82 -6.67 -1.58
C SER A 168 -9.54 -7.33 -1.09
N SER A 169 -9.49 -7.72 0.19
CA SER A 169 -8.30 -8.36 0.79
C SER A 169 -7.91 -9.68 0.12
N GLU A 170 -8.85 -10.37 -0.53
CA GLU A 170 -8.59 -11.59 -1.32
C GLU A 170 -7.62 -11.37 -2.48
N ILE A 171 -7.53 -10.13 -3.02
CA ILE A 171 -6.57 -9.79 -4.07
C ILE A 171 -5.11 -9.80 -3.58
N SER A 172 -4.89 -9.84 -2.27
CA SER A 172 -3.56 -9.73 -1.69
C SER A 172 -2.65 -10.95 -1.92
N THR A 173 -3.17 -12.05 -2.46
CA THR A 173 -2.35 -13.23 -2.77
C THR A 173 -1.70 -13.15 -4.15
N VAL A 174 -0.54 -13.80 -4.32
CA VAL A 174 0.18 -13.87 -5.60
C VAL A 174 -0.71 -14.40 -6.73
N ASN A 175 -1.51 -15.44 -6.46
CA ASN A 175 -2.39 -16.06 -7.46
C ASN A 175 -3.55 -15.14 -7.85
N ALA A 176 -4.16 -14.45 -6.89
CA ALA A 176 -5.26 -13.51 -7.16
C ALA A 176 -4.76 -12.30 -7.98
N LEU A 177 -3.59 -11.75 -7.64
CA LEU A 177 -2.96 -10.69 -8.42
C LEU A 177 -2.71 -11.12 -9.87
N ARG A 178 -2.12 -12.29 -10.09
CA ARG A 178 -1.94 -12.85 -11.43
C ARG A 178 -3.25 -12.94 -12.19
N THR A 179 -4.25 -13.55 -11.56
CA THR A 179 -5.55 -13.79 -12.19
C THR A 179 -6.24 -12.49 -12.61
N VAL A 180 -6.24 -11.45 -11.76
CA VAL A 180 -6.89 -10.18 -12.10
C VAL A 180 -6.17 -9.47 -13.24
N PHE A 181 -4.83 -9.50 -13.30
CA PHE A 181 -4.09 -8.90 -14.40
C PHE A 181 -4.34 -9.61 -15.72
N GLU A 182 -4.33 -10.96 -15.73
CA GLU A 182 -4.62 -11.76 -16.92
C GLU A 182 -6.04 -11.54 -17.44
N LYS A 183 -7.05 -11.51 -16.55
CA LYS A 183 -8.45 -11.24 -16.90
C LYS A 183 -8.67 -9.84 -17.45
N SER A 184 -7.94 -8.85 -16.94
CA SER A 184 -8.01 -7.45 -17.41
C SER A 184 -7.26 -7.20 -18.73
N GLY A 185 -6.71 -8.24 -19.36
CA GLY A 185 -6.09 -8.17 -20.68
C GLY A 185 -4.57 -8.05 -20.70
N ALA A 186 -3.90 -7.89 -19.56
CA ALA A 186 -2.44 -7.87 -19.51
C ALA A 186 -1.84 -9.21 -19.96
N LYS A 187 -0.70 -9.17 -20.65
CA LYS A 187 0.06 -10.33 -21.13
C LYS A 187 1.38 -10.42 -20.39
N LEU A 188 2.06 -11.57 -20.54
CA LEU A 188 3.37 -11.84 -19.93
C LEU A 188 3.37 -11.50 -18.43
N VAL A 189 2.31 -11.93 -17.73
CA VAL A 189 2.10 -11.60 -16.33
C VAL A 189 3.12 -12.32 -15.45
N GLU A 190 3.92 -11.56 -14.74
CA GLU A 190 4.89 -12.02 -13.75
C GLU A 190 4.47 -11.58 -12.35
N THR A 191 4.76 -12.41 -11.35
CA THR A 191 4.51 -12.12 -9.95
C THR A 191 5.72 -12.42 -9.09
N THR A 192 5.85 -11.68 -7.99
CA THR A 192 6.90 -11.88 -6.99
C THR A 192 6.41 -11.47 -5.60
N ALA A 193 7.23 -11.70 -4.57
CA ALA A 193 6.94 -11.27 -3.22
C ALA A 193 8.17 -10.57 -2.61
N PHE A 194 7.94 -9.53 -1.83
CA PHE A 194 8.95 -8.77 -1.12
C PHE A 194 8.75 -8.89 0.38
N ARG A 195 9.87 -8.99 1.10
CA ARG A 195 9.87 -8.92 2.56
C ARG A 195 10.53 -7.62 2.98
N ALA A 196 10.01 -7.00 4.01
CA ALA A 196 10.63 -5.84 4.64
C ALA A 196 10.66 -6.05 6.15
N GLU A 197 11.62 -5.43 6.80
CA GLU A 197 11.75 -5.47 8.26
C GLU A 197 11.97 -4.05 8.77
N ARG A 198 11.35 -3.77 9.93
CA ARG A 198 11.59 -2.56 10.69
C ARG A 198 11.97 -2.94 12.12
N ILE A 199 13.04 -2.35 12.62
CA ILE A 199 13.46 -2.48 14.01
C ILE A 199 12.96 -1.25 14.77
N TYR A 200 12.15 -1.49 15.79
CA TYR A 200 11.71 -0.48 16.75
C TYR A 200 12.65 -0.48 17.94
N ALA A 201 12.96 0.68 18.49
CA ALA A 201 13.92 0.82 19.58
C ALA A 201 13.41 0.17 20.88
N SER A 202 12.09 0.09 21.06
CA SER A 202 11.43 -0.52 22.20
C SER A 202 10.08 -1.14 21.83
N TYR A 203 9.48 -1.85 22.76
CA TYR A 203 8.09 -2.31 22.64
C TYR A 203 7.12 -1.12 22.62
N GLU A 204 7.39 -0.11 23.40
CA GLU A 204 6.58 1.10 23.48
C GLU A 204 6.53 1.81 22.12
N ASP A 205 7.66 1.96 21.42
CA ASP A 205 7.72 2.52 20.06
C ASP A 205 6.91 1.67 19.07
N TYR A 206 6.99 0.34 19.16
CA TYR A 206 6.20 -0.56 18.32
C TYR A 206 4.70 -0.38 18.59
N TRP A 207 4.30 -0.35 19.88
CA TRP A 207 2.91 -0.21 20.28
C TRP A 207 2.32 1.12 19.81
N ASP A 208 3.00 2.23 20.11
CA ASP A 208 2.55 3.57 19.77
C ASP A 208 2.36 3.78 18.26
N LEU A 209 3.26 3.21 17.45
CA LEU A 209 3.12 3.25 16.00
C LEU A 209 2.05 2.27 15.48
N SER A 210 1.93 1.09 16.09
CA SER A 210 0.83 0.15 15.76
C SER A 210 -0.52 0.74 16.07
N PHE A 211 -0.64 1.51 17.16
CA PHE A 211 -1.86 2.21 17.54
C PHE A 211 -2.28 3.30 16.53
N LYS A 212 -1.36 3.85 15.76
CA LYS A 212 -1.63 4.78 14.65
C LYS A 212 -2.06 4.09 13.36
N SER A 213 -2.03 2.74 13.33
CA SER A 213 -2.42 1.96 12.17
C SER A 213 -3.89 2.18 11.80
N ILE A 214 -4.18 2.30 10.52
CA ILE A 214 -5.55 2.38 9.97
C ILE A 214 -6.40 1.14 10.28
N PHE A 215 -5.77 0.03 10.67
CA PHE A 215 -6.46 -1.22 11.05
C PHE A 215 -6.66 -1.33 12.56
N VAL A 216 -5.70 -0.87 13.37
CA VAL A 216 -5.72 -0.99 14.84
C VAL A 216 -6.44 0.19 15.48
N SER A 217 -6.11 1.43 15.08
CA SER A 217 -6.67 2.64 15.71
C SER A 217 -8.21 2.66 15.75
N PRO A 218 -8.94 2.36 14.65
CA PRO A 218 -10.39 2.35 14.68
C PRO A 218 -10.98 1.26 15.61
N ALA A 219 -10.28 0.14 15.76
CA ALA A 219 -10.73 -0.97 16.61
C ALA A 219 -10.62 -0.67 18.10
N VAL A 220 -9.58 0.07 18.50
CA VAL A 220 -9.23 0.26 19.92
C VAL A 220 -9.67 1.59 20.51
N LYS A 221 -9.93 2.61 19.68
CA LYS A 221 -10.22 3.99 20.15
C LYS A 221 -11.41 4.12 21.10
N ASN A 222 -12.36 3.17 21.07
CA ASN A 222 -13.58 3.19 21.88
C ASN A 222 -13.56 2.13 23.01
N LEU A 223 -12.45 1.41 23.18
CA LEU A 223 -12.29 0.44 24.26
C LEU A 223 -11.96 1.18 25.56
N ASP A 224 -12.30 0.56 26.69
CA ASP A 224 -11.87 1.07 27.99
C ASP A 224 -10.35 0.90 28.17
N LEU A 225 -9.77 1.76 29.00
CA LEU A 225 -8.31 1.80 29.20
C LEU A 225 -7.77 0.48 29.78
N LYS A 226 -8.54 -0.22 30.62
CA LYS A 226 -8.11 -1.49 31.20
C LYS A 226 -7.97 -2.55 30.12
N LEU A 227 -8.95 -2.66 29.23
CA LEU A 227 -8.90 -3.61 28.10
C LEU A 227 -7.75 -3.28 27.15
N ILE A 228 -7.48 -1.99 26.89
CA ILE A 228 -6.33 -1.56 26.07
C ILE A 228 -5.01 -2.03 26.71
N GLU A 229 -4.83 -1.87 28.02
CA GLU A 229 -3.61 -2.31 28.72
C GLU A 229 -3.46 -3.84 28.75
N GLU A 230 -4.58 -4.56 28.86
CA GLU A 230 -4.58 -6.02 28.74
C GLU A 230 -4.13 -6.48 27.35
N ILE A 231 -4.70 -5.86 26.29
CA ILE A 231 -4.31 -6.12 24.90
C ILE A 231 -2.82 -5.81 24.70
N LYS A 232 -2.36 -4.66 25.18
CA LYS A 232 -0.96 -4.25 25.11
C LYS A 232 -0.03 -5.29 25.74
N THR A 233 -0.39 -5.78 26.93
CA THR A 233 0.40 -6.81 27.63
C THR A 233 0.47 -8.11 26.82
N GLU A 234 -0.68 -8.60 26.33
CA GLU A 234 -0.76 -9.82 25.55
C GLU A 234 -0.01 -9.72 24.21
N VAL A 235 -0.08 -8.57 23.52
CA VAL A 235 0.72 -8.31 22.32
C VAL A 235 2.22 -8.39 22.62
N LYS A 236 2.66 -7.82 23.75
CA LYS A 236 4.06 -7.88 24.18
C LYS A 236 4.54 -9.31 24.37
N GLU A 237 3.73 -10.16 24.98
CA GLU A 237 4.06 -11.57 25.24
C GLU A 237 4.17 -12.40 23.95
N ASN A 238 3.45 -12.00 22.89
CA ASN A 238 3.46 -12.67 21.58
C ASN A 238 4.50 -12.12 20.60
N LEU A 239 5.30 -11.12 21.01
CA LEU A 239 6.35 -10.55 20.18
C LEU A 239 7.72 -11.12 20.52
N ASN A 240 8.55 -11.27 19.49
CA ASN A 240 9.96 -11.55 19.69
C ASN A 240 10.71 -10.24 20.00
N ILE A 241 10.99 -10.03 21.29
CA ILE A 241 11.74 -8.88 21.80
C ILE A 241 13.17 -9.34 22.06
N ASP A 242 14.14 -8.71 21.40
CA ASP A 242 15.54 -9.06 21.57
C ASP A 242 16.14 -8.43 22.86
N GLN A 243 17.36 -8.80 23.17
CA GLN A 243 18.18 -8.03 24.11
C GLN A 243 19.00 -7.04 23.28
N PRO A 244 18.83 -5.72 23.43
CA PRO A 244 18.40 -4.94 24.61
C PRO A 244 16.92 -4.45 24.64
N GLY A 245 15.96 -5.16 24.09
CA GLY A 245 14.55 -4.79 24.22
C GLY A 245 13.91 -4.25 22.94
N ARG A 246 14.57 -4.43 21.77
CA ARG A 246 14.06 -4.00 20.48
C ARG A 246 13.05 -4.98 19.91
N VAL A 247 12.08 -4.45 19.15
CA VAL A 247 11.09 -5.25 18.44
C VAL A 247 11.40 -5.25 16.94
N LYS A 248 11.52 -6.45 16.35
CA LYS A 248 11.65 -6.62 14.91
C LYS A 248 10.29 -6.97 14.31
N ALA A 249 9.67 -6.04 13.61
CA ALA A 249 8.44 -6.27 12.86
C ALA A 249 8.76 -6.55 11.39
N LYS A 250 8.06 -7.55 10.85
CA LYS A 250 8.18 -7.98 9.45
C LYS A 250 6.95 -7.58 8.67
N ALA A 251 7.16 -7.25 7.40
CA ALA A 251 6.09 -7.02 6.45
C ALA A 251 6.35 -7.83 5.17
N HIS A 252 5.29 -8.33 4.55
CA HIS A 252 5.33 -9.04 3.27
C HIS A 252 4.40 -8.33 2.29
N ALA A 253 4.88 -8.12 1.08
CA ALA A 253 4.09 -7.58 -0.01
C ALA A 253 4.20 -8.49 -1.23
N ASN A 254 3.08 -8.75 -1.87
CA ASN A 254 3.00 -9.45 -3.14
C ASN A 254 2.91 -8.43 -4.28
N ALA A 255 3.56 -8.71 -5.39
CA ALA A 255 3.63 -7.83 -6.55
C ALA A 255 3.34 -8.56 -7.85
N VAL A 256 2.85 -7.79 -8.82
CA VAL A 256 2.52 -8.25 -10.16
C VAL A 256 2.90 -7.18 -11.18
N LYS A 257 3.34 -7.60 -12.35
CA LYS A 257 3.49 -6.76 -13.55
C LYS A 257 3.01 -7.52 -14.77
N GLY A 258 2.57 -6.81 -15.79
CA GLY A 258 2.16 -7.36 -17.07
C GLY A 258 2.36 -6.34 -18.19
N THR A 259 2.40 -6.82 -19.41
CA THR A 259 2.55 -6.00 -20.64
C THR A 259 1.19 -5.78 -21.28
N VAL A 260 0.92 -4.57 -21.74
CA VAL A 260 -0.27 -4.23 -22.52
C VAL A 260 -0.10 -4.73 -23.96
N PRO A 261 -1.07 -5.48 -24.50
CA PRO A 261 -0.99 -6.08 -25.83
C PRO A 261 -0.90 -5.06 -26.97
#